data_e1828ec991dae3b73ac25e57e2cc7cdd
#
_entry.id   e1828ec991dae3b73ac25e57e2cc7cdd
#
_cell.length_a   1.000
_cell.length_b   1.000
_cell.length_c   1.000
_cell.angle_alpha   90.00
_cell.angle_beta   90.00
_cell.angle_gamma   90.00
#
_symmetry.space_group_name_H-M   'P 1'
#
loop_
_entity.id
_entity.type
_entity.pdbx_description
1 polymer ?
#
loop_
_entity_poly.entity_id
_entity_poly.type
_entity_poly.pdbx_seq_one_letter_code
_entity_poly.pdbx_strand_id
1 'polypeptide(L)'
;MPVYRHVSRRDVLRAVLISGAALAAPRLAVAERCRETPHQDEGPFYLNGYDRTRSVPHNNDLTAVPGATGVPEGEIIHVTGRATDEECRPVKGAMVEIWQANAKGRYVHVADPNPAPKDSNFLGFG
;
A
#
# COMPACT_ATOMS: atom_id res chain seq x y z
N MET A 1 35.94 -47.62 41.53
CA MET A 1 36.02 -46.40 42.36
C MET A 1 35.84 -45.18 41.45
N PRO A 2 34.80 -44.35 41.64
CA PRO A 2 34.61 -43.16 40.82
C PRO A 2 35.60 -42.06 41.25
N VAL A 3 36.38 -41.56 40.33
CA VAL A 3 37.31 -40.45 40.54
C VAL A 3 36.49 -39.15 40.44
N TYR A 4 36.18 -38.56 41.60
CA TYR A 4 35.59 -37.21 41.65
C TYR A 4 36.65 -36.14 41.30
N ARG A 5 36.52 -35.52 40.14
CA ARG A 5 37.35 -34.37 39.73
C ARG A 5 36.80 -33.11 40.40
N HIS A 6 37.58 -32.55 41.30
CA HIS A 6 37.27 -31.25 41.92
C HIS A 6 37.31 -30.15 40.86
N VAL A 7 36.14 -29.59 40.53
CA VAL A 7 36.03 -28.42 39.64
C VAL A 7 36.34 -27.16 40.48
N SER A 8 37.41 -26.47 40.11
CA SER A 8 37.81 -25.23 40.79
C SER A 8 36.89 -24.06 40.42
N ARG A 9 36.68 -23.13 41.37
CA ARG A 9 35.94 -21.88 41.12
C ARG A 9 36.47 -21.09 39.91
N ARG A 10 37.77 -21.21 39.62
CA ARG A 10 38.42 -20.60 38.46
C ARG A 10 38.01 -21.25 37.14
N ASP A 11 37.74 -22.55 37.13
CA ASP A 11 37.31 -23.27 35.93
C ASP A 11 35.85 -22.93 35.58
N VAL A 12 35.00 -22.70 36.61
CA VAL A 12 33.64 -22.23 36.40
C VAL A 12 33.61 -20.79 35.85
N LEU A 13 34.46 -19.91 36.35
CA LEU A 13 34.55 -18.53 35.87
C LEU A 13 35.09 -18.45 34.42
N ARG A 14 36.03 -19.31 34.05
CA ARG A 14 36.52 -19.40 32.68
C ARG A 14 35.46 -19.93 31.72
N ALA A 15 34.66 -20.89 32.12
CA ALA A 15 33.56 -21.42 31.32
C ALA A 15 32.48 -20.36 31.06
N VAL A 16 32.17 -19.53 32.07
CA VAL A 16 31.16 -18.44 31.93
C VAL A 16 31.67 -17.31 31.02
N LEU A 17 32.97 -17.00 31.04
CA LEU A 17 33.54 -15.96 30.15
C LEU A 17 33.58 -16.39 28.67
N ILE A 18 33.70 -17.68 28.38
CA ILE A 18 33.71 -18.18 27.00
C ILE A 18 32.28 -18.26 26.43
N SER A 19 31.26 -18.51 27.28
CA SER A 19 29.86 -18.57 26.86
C SER A 19 29.24 -17.20 26.58
N GLY A 20 29.79 -16.11 27.16
CA GLY A 20 29.25 -14.75 26.98
C GLY A 20 29.64 -14.08 25.66
N ALA A 21 30.69 -14.52 24.98
CA ALA A 21 31.17 -13.90 23.74
C ALA A 21 30.42 -14.36 22.47
N ALA A 22 29.63 -15.42 22.54
CA ALA A 22 28.94 -15.99 21.38
C ALA A 22 27.57 -15.34 21.05
N LEU A 23 27.07 -14.42 21.89
CA LEU A 23 25.73 -13.82 21.74
C LEU A 23 25.75 -12.42 21.12
N ALA A 24 26.90 -11.87 20.79
CA ALA A 24 27.03 -10.56 20.16
C ALA A 24 27.41 -10.66 18.66
N ALA A 25 26.88 -11.65 17.94
CA ALA A 25 26.91 -11.59 16.49
C ALA A 25 26.04 -10.39 16.07
N PRO A 26 26.59 -9.36 15.39
CA PRO A 26 25.75 -8.32 14.83
C PRO A 26 24.74 -9.02 13.90
N ARG A 27 23.47 -8.98 14.24
CA ARG A 27 22.44 -9.31 13.29
C ARG A 27 22.62 -8.29 12.17
N LEU A 28 23.19 -8.71 11.05
CA LEU A 28 23.13 -7.94 9.83
C LEU A 28 21.63 -7.76 9.55
N ALA A 29 21.12 -6.58 9.89
CA ALA A 29 19.79 -6.19 9.48
C ALA A 29 19.84 -6.19 7.96
N VAL A 30 19.34 -7.24 7.33
CA VAL A 30 19.06 -7.25 5.90
C VAL A 30 18.02 -6.15 5.74
N ALA A 31 18.42 -5.04 5.12
CA ALA A 31 17.48 -3.98 4.81
C ALA A 31 16.34 -4.61 3.98
N GLU A 32 15.13 -4.55 4.50
CA GLU A 32 13.95 -5.01 3.80
C GLU A 32 13.83 -4.16 2.54
N ARG A 33 13.88 -4.78 1.37
CA ARG A 33 13.64 -4.11 0.10
C ARG A 33 12.16 -4.22 -0.20
N CYS A 34 11.55 -3.09 -0.49
CA CYS A 34 10.19 -3.08 -0.99
C CYS A 34 10.16 -3.58 -2.44
N ARG A 35 9.21 -4.45 -2.70
CA ARG A 35 9.04 -5.02 -4.01
C ARG A 35 8.31 -4.02 -4.89
N GLU A 36 8.81 -3.81 -6.10
CA GLU A 36 8.07 -3.03 -7.10
C GLU A 36 6.69 -3.63 -7.34
N THR A 37 5.67 -2.78 -7.37
CA THR A 37 4.30 -3.20 -7.72
C THR A 37 4.30 -3.71 -9.16
N PRO A 38 3.82 -4.94 -9.43
CA PRO A 38 3.79 -5.47 -10.78
C PRO A 38 3.01 -4.56 -11.72
N HIS A 39 3.55 -4.37 -12.93
CA HIS A 39 2.83 -3.66 -13.98
C HIS A 39 1.49 -4.32 -14.27
N GLN A 40 0.45 -3.50 -14.41
CA GLN A 40 -0.89 -3.90 -14.80
C GLN A 40 -1.34 -3.06 -15.98
N ASP A 41 -2.19 -3.61 -16.83
CA ASP A 41 -2.81 -2.84 -17.90
C ASP A 41 -3.81 -1.85 -17.31
N GLU A 42 -3.79 -0.62 -17.82
CA GLU A 42 -4.73 0.46 -17.41
C GLU A 42 -6.18 0.13 -17.81
N GLY A 43 -6.34 -0.81 -18.74
CA GLY A 43 -7.63 -1.19 -19.28
C GLY A 43 -8.17 -0.18 -20.32
N PRO A 44 -9.29 -0.51 -21.00
CA PRO A 44 -9.80 0.29 -22.11
C PRO A 44 -10.50 1.58 -21.70
N PHE A 45 -10.72 1.80 -20.42
CA PHE A 45 -11.49 2.92 -19.88
C PHE A 45 -10.67 3.90 -19.04
N TYR A 46 -9.35 3.79 -19.08
CA TYR A 46 -8.49 4.82 -18.51
C TYR A 46 -8.66 6.13 -19.28
N LEU A 47 -8.74 7.24 -18.56
CA LEU A 47 -9.01 8.57 -19.13
C LEU A 47 -7.78 9.16 -19.82
N ASN A 48 -7.23 8.47 -20.82
CA ASN A 48 -6.06 8.90 -21.58
C ASN A 48 -6.39 10.07 -22.52
N GLY A 49 -6.33 11.29 -22.01
CA GLY A 49 -6.37 12.50 -22.83
C GLY A 49 -7.75 12.94 -23.35
N TYR A 50 -8.74 12.06 -23.41
CA TYR A 50 -10.07 12.41 -23.91
C TYR A 50 -10.86 13.31 -22.95
N ASP A 51 -10.57 13.22 -21.67
CA ASP A 51 -11.29 13.99 -20.65
C ASP A 51 -10.35 14.83 -19.73
N ARG A 52 -9.08 14.96 -20.09
CA ARG A 52 -8.14 15.87 -19.39
C ARG A 52 -8.52 17.36 -19.51
N THR A 53 -9.49 17.68 -20.36
CA THR A 53 -10.09 19.03 -20.42
C THR A 53 -11.12 19.26 -19.31
N ARG A 54 -11.67 18.21 -18.72
CA ARG A 54 -12.34 18.31 -17.43
C ARG A 54 -11.24 18.42 -16.37
N SER A 55 -11.26 19.51 -15.63
CA SER A 55 -10.46 19.63 -14.42
C SER A 55 -10.68 18.38 -13.60
N VAL A 56 -9.72 17.45 -13.61
CA VAL A 56 -9.73 16.33 -12.66
C VAL A 56 -9.83 16.99 -11.31
N PRO A 57 -10.89 16.79 -10.55
CA PRO A 57 -10.92 17.33 -9.21
C PRO A 57 -9.71 16.74 -8.49
N HIS A 58 -8.83 17.57 -7.97
CA HIS A 58 -7.78 17.13 -7.05
C HIS A 58 -8.46 16.70 -5.75
N ASN A 59 -9.35 15.74 -5.86
CA ASN A 59 -10.22 15.31 -4.80
C ASN A 59 -10.09 13.79 -4.67
N ASN A 60 -9.61 13.36 -3.54
CA ASN A 60 -9.54 11.95 -3.18
C ASN A 60 -10.88 11.38 -2.67
N ASP A 61 -11.94 12.18 -2.67
CA ASP A 61 -13.28 11.77 -2.29
C ASP A 61 -14.19 11.69 -3.52
N LEU A 62 -14.35 10.48 -4.07
CA LEU A 62 -15.21 10.25 -5.24
C LEU A 62 -16.70 10.43 -4.94
N THR A 63 -17.09 10.57 -3.68
CA THR A 63 -18.47 10.79 -3.25
C THR A 63 -18.84 12.27 -3.12
N ALA A 64 -17.87 13.16 -3.28
CA ALA A 64 -18.06 14.62 -3.17
C ALA A 64 -18.12 15.29 -4.55
N VAL A 65 -19.26 15.18 -5.23
CA VAL A 65 -19.47 15.83 -6.52
C VAL A 65 -19.87 17.30 -6.31
N PRO A 66 -19.14 18.28 -6.88
CA PRO A 66 -19.46 19.68 -6.75
C PRO A 66 -20.89 19.99 -7.23
N GLY A 67 -21.70 20.61 -6.38
CA GLY A 67 -23.10 20.97 -6.68
C GLY A 67 -24.11 19.83 -6.51
N ALA A 68 -23.69 18.61 -6.24
CA ALA A 68 -24.60 17.53 -5.88
C ALA A 68 -25.03 17.64 -4.40
N THR A 69 -26.27 17.25 -4.12
CA THR A 69 -26.83 17.28 -2.75
C THR A 69 -27.15 15.88 -2.23
N GLY A 70 -27.01 14.87 -3.07
CA GLY A 70 -27.27 13.46 -2.74
C GLY A 70 -26.04 12.74 -2.24
N VAL A 71 -26.24 11.47 -1.91
CA VAL A 71 -25.20 10.50 -1.57
C VAL A 71 -25.12 9.47 -2.70
N PRO A 72 -23.94 9.01 -3.14
CA PRO A 72 -23.84 7.98 -4.15
C PRO A 72 -24.45 6.66 -3.67
N GLU A 73 -24.95 5.88 -4.61
CA GLU A 73 -25.42 4.53 -4.33
C GLU A 73 -24.23 3.61 -3.97
N GLY A 74 -24.48 2.65 -3.07
CA GLY A 74 -23.53 1.63 -2.67
C GLY A 74 -22.91 1.84 -1.29
N GLU A 75 -21.87 1.07 -1.02
CA GLU A 75 -21.11 1.15 0.23
C GLU A 75 -19.90 2.07 0.05
N ILE A 76 -19.74 3.02 0.94
CA ILE A 76 -18.58 3.92 0.95
C ILE A 76 -17.44 3.21 1.67
N ILE A 77 -16.31 3.08 0.97
CA ILE A 77 -15.09 2.50 1.53
C ILE A 77 -13.97 3.56 1.57
N HIS A 78 -13.07 3.41 2.53
CA HIS A 78 -11.87 4.22 2.62
C HIS A 78 -10.66 3.37 2.24
N VAL A 79 -9.95 3.77 1.17
CA VAL A 79 -8.73 3.10 0.73
C VAL A 79 -7.53 3.93 1.18
N THR A 80 -6.60 3.32 1.88
CA THR A 80 -5.38 3.96 2.34
C THR A 80 -4.16 3.16 1.89
N GLY A 81 -3.06 3.85 1.63
CA GLY A 81 -1.82 3.22 1.20
C GLY A 81 -0.62 4.13 1.37
N ARG A 82 0.53 3.63 0.99
CA ARG A 82 1.79 4.38 0.98
C ARG A 82 2.55 4.04 -0.30
N ALA A 83 2.94 5.06 -1.06
CA ALA A 83 3.90 4.92 -2.14
C ALA A 83 5.32 4.93 -1.55
N THR A 84 6.11 3.93 -1.88
CA THR A 84 7.50 3.80 -1.43
C THR A 84 8.43 3.50 -2.59
N ASP A 85 9.71 3.85 -2.45
CA ASP A 85 10.78 3.37 -3.33
C ASP A 85 11.23 1.94 -2.96
N GLU A 86 12.22 1.42 -3.67
CA GLU A 86 12.76 0.07 -3.45
C GLU A 86 13.42 -0.09 -2.08
N GLU A 87 13.87 1.01 -1.46
CA GLU A 87 14.40 1.03 -0.10
C GLU A 87 13.33 1.23 0.96
N CYS A 88 12.04 1.11 0.59
CA CYS A 88 10.87 1.30 1.47
C CYS A 88 10.72 2.72 2.04
N ARG A 89 11.36 3.71 1.44
CA ARG A 89 11.23 5.11 1.85
C ARG A 89 9.98 5.72 1.20
N PRO A 90 9.21 6.54 1.91
CA PRO A 90 8.05 7.21 1.33
C PRO A 90 8.42 8.12 0.16
N VAL A 91 7.74 7.98 -0.96
CA VAL A 91 7.87 8.88 -2.11
C VAL A 91 7.00 10.10 -1.90
N LYS A 92 7.64 11.24 -1.68
CA LYS A 92 6.93 12.52 -1.46
C LYS A 92 6.41 13.07 -2.79
N GLY A 93 5.14 13.47 -2.81
CA GLY A 93 4.52 14.08 -3.99
C GLY A 93 4.20 13.08 -5.11
N ALA A 94 4.15 11.78 -4.82
CA ALA A 94 3.63 10.80 -5.75
C ALA A 94 2.18 11.14 -6.08
N MET A 95 1.85 11.20 -7.39
CA MET A 95 0.48 11.33 -7.85
C MET A 95 -0.15 9.94 -7.87
N VAL A 96 -1.36 9.84 -7.35
CA VAL A 96 -2.17 8.62 -7.39
C VAL A 96 -3.45 8.97 -8.11
N GLU A 97 -3.75 8.27 -9.18
CA GLU A 97 -4.99 8.41 -9.92
C GLU A 97 -5.87 7.18 -9.64
N ILE A 98 -7.16 7.41 -9.45
CA ILE A 98 -8.13 6.35 -9.23
C ILE A 98 -9.29 6.51 -10.22
N TRP A 99 -9.78 5.39 -10.74
CA TRP A 99 -10.98 5.36 -11.57
C TRP A 99 -11.80 4.12 -11.25
N GLN A 100 -13.10 4.29 -11.18
CA GLN A 100 -14.01 3.27 -10.70
C GLN A 100 -15.40 3.42 -11.31
N ALA A 101 -16.06 2.29 -11.60
CA ALA A 101 -17.47 2.25 -11.91
C ALA A 101 -18.32 2.51 -10.64
N ASN A 102 -19.54 3.03 -10.83
CA ASN A 102 -20.50 3.18 -9.75
C ASN A 102 -21.03 1.81 -9.24
N ALA A 103 -21.88 1.80 -8.23
CA ALA A 103 -22.46 0.58 -7.64
C ALA A 103 -23.23 -0.32 -8.63
N LYS A 104 -23.63 0.21 -9.79
CA LYS A 104 -24.28 -0.54 -10.86
C LYS A 104 -23.34 -0.99 -11.95
N GLY A 105 -22.02 -0.82 -11.77
CA GLY A 105 -21.01 -1.15 -12.75
C GLY A 105 -20.89 -0.15 -13.89
N ARG A 106 -21.61 0.98 -13.86
CA ARG A 106 -21.52 2.03 -14.87
C ARG A 106 -20.38 2.97 -14.58
N TYR A 107 -19.52 3.16 -15.58
CA TYR A 107 -18.42 4.12 -15.50
C TYR A 107 -18.71 5.39 -16.32
N VAL A 108 -18.01 6.45 -16.05
CA VAL A 108 -18.24 7.75 -16.71
C VAL A 108 -17.71 7.80 -18.13
N HIS A 109 -16.82 6.88 -18.52
CA HIS A 109 -16.22 6.84 -19.86
C HIS A 109 -17.28 6.71 -20.97
N VAL A 110 -17.08 7.42 -22.08
CA VAL A 110 -18.07 7.47 -23.18
C VAL A 110 -18.26 6.12 -23.90
N ALA A 111 -17.20 5.31 -23.94
CA ALA A 111 -17.22 3.99 -24.57
C ALA A 111 -17.67 2.86 -23.62
N ASP A 112 -18.04 3.16 -22.38
CA ASP A 112 -18.57 2.13 -21.51
C ASP A 112 -19.91 1.63 -22.03
N PRO A 113 -20.05 0.33 -22.36
CA PRO A 113 -21.26 -0.23 -22.94
C PRO A 113 -22.35 -0.52 -21.90
N ASN A 114 -22.09 -0.36 -20.61
CA ASN A 114 -23.05 -0.67 -19.55
C ASN A 114 -24.28 0.24 -19.65
N PRO A 115 -25.50 -0.28 -19.83
CA PRO A 115 -26.73 0.51 -19.97
C PRO A 115 -27.23 1.12 -18.66
N ALA A 116 -26.64 0.77 -17.51
CA ALA A 116 -27.05 1.32 -16.23
C ALA A 116 -26.89 2.84 -16.19
N PRO A 117 -27.71 3.56 -15.41
CA PRO A 117 -27.58 5.01 -15.29
C PRO A 117 -26.27 5.40 -14.61
N LYS A 118 -25.73 6.56 -15.01
CA LYS A 118 -24.68 7.23 -14.28
C LYS A 118 -25.22 7.72 -12.94
N ASP A 119 -24.39 7.66 -11.91
CA ASP A 119 -24.71 8.25 -10.61
C ASP A 119 -24.21 9.69 -10.57
N SER A 120 -25.13 10.65 -10.43
CA SER A 120 -24.78 12.09 -10.38
C SER A 120 -24.08 12.49 -9.08
N ASN A 121 -24.09 11.63 -8.08
CA ASN A 121 -23.43 11.85 -6.79
C ASN A 121 -22.07 11.15 -6.69
N PHE A 122 -21.58 10.59 -7.81
CA PHE A 122 -20.32 9.84 -7.85
C PHE A 122 -19.43 10.35 -8.98
N LEU A 123 -18.19 10.73 -8.65
CA LEU A 123 -17.24 11.27 -9.63
C LEU A 123 -16.74 10.22 -10.63
N GLY A 124 -16.48 9.01 -10.15
CA GLY A 124 -15.94 7.92 -10.95
C GLY A 124 -14.43 7.96 -11.16
N PHE A 125 -13.78 9.09 -10.91
CA PHE A 125 -12.31 9.25 -10.98
C PHE A 125 -11.85 10.42 -10.11
N GLY A 126 -10.57 10.38 -9.68
CA GLY A 126 -9.93 11.41 -8.83
C GLY A 126 -8.41 11.28 -8.79
#